data_4b4d0aeb01a32ae877b2a3045a7b04f1
#
_entry.id   4b4d0aeb01a32ae877b2a3045a7b04f1
#
_cell.length_a   1.000
_cell.length_b   1.000
_cell.length_c   1.000
_cell.angle_alpha   90.00
_cell.angle_beta   90.00
_cell.angle_gamma   90.00
#
_symmetry.space_group_name_H-M   'P 1'
#
loop_
_entity.id
_entity.type
_entity.pdbx_description
1 polymer ?
#
loop_
_entity_poly.entity_id
_entity_poly.type
_entity_poly.pdbx_seq_one_letter_code
_entity_poly.pdbx_strand_id
1 'polypeptide(L)'
;MSDAIKHECGISLIRLLKPLEYYKEKYGTAFYGVNKMYLMMEKQHNRGQDGAGFASIKLDMPAGSRYMSRVRSAEQQPIQDIFAQINKRISSELSTHPEYAEDVALQKQNVPYI
;
A
#
# COMPACT_ATOMS: atom_id res chain seq x y z
N MET A 1 16.33 -7.23 29.63
CA MET A 1 16.09 -6.96 28.96
C MET A 1 16.44 -6.55 28.14
N SER A 2 16.21 -6.77 28.15
CA SER A 2 16.19 -6.43 27.32
C SER A 2 16.33 -5.90 26.62
N ASP A 3 16.42 -5.36 26.74
CA ASP A 3 16.55 -4.46 25.99
C ASP A 3 17.04 -4.63 24.61
N ALA A 4 17.65 -5.38 24.37
CA ALA A 4 18.01 -5.85 23.08
C ALA A 4 16.86 -5.83 22.16
N ILE A 5 15.77 -5.82 22.72
CA ILE A 5 14.59 -5.78 21.99
C ILE A 5 14.40 -4.57 21.15
N LYS A 6 15.19 -3.57 21.35
CA LYS A 6 15.13 -2.37 20.59
C LYS A 6 15.42 -2.52 19.15
N HIS A 7 15.99 -3.64 18.74
CA HIS A 7 16.32 -3.85 17.35
C HIS A 7 15.26 -4.66 16.62
N GLU A 8 14.13 -4.85 17.27
CA GLU A 8 13.06 -5.57 16.61
C GLU A 8 12.50 -4.74 15.49
N CYS A 9 12.35 -5.37 14.34
CA CYS A 9 11.71 -4.75 13.20
C CYS A 9 10.98 -5.83 12.43
N GLY A 10 9.99 -5.44 11.68
CA GLY A 10 9.21 -6.36 10.89
C GLY A 10 9.26 -5.99 9.44
N ILE A 11 9.14 -7.00 8.61
CA ILE A 11 9.09 -6.81 7.18
C ILE A 11 7.95 -7.66 6.63
N SER A 12 7.19 -7.11 5.71
CA SER A 12 6.11 -7.83 5.06
C SER A 12 6.22 -7.64 3.57
N LEU A 13 5.94 -8.68 2.83
CA LEU A 13 5.99 -8.64 1.38
C LEU A 13 4.79 -9.35 0.81
N ILE A 14 4.13 -8.72 -0.15
CA ILE A 14 3.04 -9.33 -0.88
C ILE A 14 3.35 -9.21 -2.36
N ARG A 15 3.24 -10.32 -3.08
CA ARG A 15 3.25 -10.29 -4.52
C ARG A 15 1.91 -10.82 -5.01
N LEU A 16 1.21 -9.99 -5.77
CA LEU A 16 -0.06 -10.41 -6.38
C LEU A 16 0.26 -11.13 -7.67
N LEU A 17 -0.16 -12.38 -7.77
CA LEU A 17 0.16 -13.23 -8.91
C LEU A 17 -0.86 -13.16 -10.02
N LYS A 18 -1.99 -12.50 -9.78
CA LYS A 18 -3.08 -12.35 -10.74
C LYS A 18 -3.24 -10.89 -11.11
N PRO A 19 -3.89 -10.58 -12.24
CA PRO A 19 -4.17 -9.19 -12.56
C PRO A 19 -5.12 -8.56 -11.55
N LEU A 20 -5.11 -7.24 -11.47
CA LEU A 20 -5.94 -6.54 -10.50
C LEU A 20 -7.44 -6.81 -10.69
N GLU A 21 -7.84 -7.06 -11.92
CA GLU A 21 -9.23 -7.41 -12.23
C GLU A 21 -9.69 -8.65 -11.47
N TYR A 22 -8.80 -9.62 -11.30
CA TYR A 22 -9.10 -10.83 -10.55
C TYR A 22 -9.47 -10.48 -9.10
N TYR A 23 -8.71 -9.59 -8.48
CA TYR A 23 -8.94 -9.22 -7.08
C TYR A 23 -10.19 -8.37 -6.93
N LYS A 24 -10.46 -7.50 -7.89
CA LYS A 24 -11.68 -6.73 -7.89
C LYS A 24 -12.91 -7.63 -7.93
N GLU A 25 -12.88 -8.63 -8.79
CA GLU A 25 -14.00 -9.55 -8.93
C GLU A 25 -14.14 -10.45 -7.70
N LYS A 26 -13.04 -11.00 -7.21
CA LYS A 26 -13.10 -11.97 -6.13
C LYS A 26 -13.31 -11.34 -4.76
N TYR A 27 -12.68 -10.20 -4.50
CA TYR A 27 -12.72 -9.57 -3.18
C TYR A 27 -13.45 -8.23 -3.17
N GLY A 28 -13.93 -7.79 -4.30
CA GLY A 28 -14.69 -6.55 -4.38
C GLY A 28 -13.86 -5.29 -4.50
N THR A 29 -12.52 -5.41 -4.55
CA THR A 29 -11.66 -4.23 -4.62
C THR A 29 -10.34 -4.54 -5.33
N ALA A 30 -9.90 -3.62 -6.16
CA ALA A 30 -8.58 -3.71 -6.77
C ALA A 30 -7.47 -3.35 -5.78
N PHE A 31 -7.82 -2.85 -4.60
CA PHE A 31 -6.85 -2.47 -3.56
C PHE A 31 -6.62 -3.58 -2.54
N TYR A 32 -6.90 -4.81 -2.92
CA TYR A 32 -6.74 -5.97 -2.05
C TYR A 32 -5.32 -6.03 -1.45
N GLY A 33 -4.29 -5.80 -2.27
CA GLY A 33 -2.91 -5.87 -1.79
C GLY A 33 -2.60 -4.83 -0.73
N VAL A 34 -3.06 -3.59 -0.95
CA VAL A 34 -2.85 -2.51 0.01
C VAL A 34 -3.57 -2.84 1.33
N ASN A 35 -4.80 -3.31 1.25
CA ASN A 35 -5.58 -3.63 2.44
C ASN A 35 -4.96 -4.78 3.22
N LYS A 36 -4.46 -5.78 2.50
CA LYS A 36 -3.82 -6.93 3.14
C LYS A 36 -2.51 -6.53 3.80
N MET A 37 -1.76 -5.63 3.17
CA MET A 37 -0.50 -5.15 3.72
C MET A 37 -0.74 -4.39 5.03
N TYR A 38 -1.80 -3.60 5.11
CA TYR A 38 -2.14 -2.92 6.34
C TYR A 38 -2.33 -3.92 7.48
N LEU A 39 -3.08 -4.99 7.23
CA LEU A 39 -3.32 -6.01 8.25
C LEU A 39 -2.04 -6.69 8.68
N MET A 40 -1.15 -6.97 7.75
CA MET A 40 0.12 -7.61 8.08
C MET A 40 1.02 -6.69 8.89
N MET A 41 1.07 -5.42 8.54
CA MET A 41 1.88 -4.46 9.27
C MET A 41 1.33 -4.20 10.67
N GLU A 42 0.01 -4.16 10.81
CA GLU A 42 -0.60 -3.99 12.12
C GLU A 42 -0.22 -5.09 13.08
N LYS A 43 -0.04 -6.30 12.58
CA LYS A 43 0.37 -7.41 13.43
C LYS A 43 1.79 -7.30 13.93
N GLN A 44 2.58 -6.43 13.32
CA GLN A 44 3.97 -6.25 13.71
C GLN A 44 4.20 -4.96 14.49
N HIS A 45 3.16 -4.16 14.69
CA HIS A 45 3.34 -2.83 15.25
C HIS A 45 3.75 -2.81 16.71
N ASN A 46 3.66 -3.93 17.39
CA ASN A 46 4.04 -4.01 18.80
C ASN A 46 5.53 -4.06 19.02
N ARG A 47 6.30 -3.85 17.97
CA ARG A 47 7.74 -4.05 18.07
C ARG A 47 8.53 -2.78 18.37
N GLY A 48 7.90 -1.81 19.00
CA GLY A 48 8.60 -0.61 19.42
C GLY A 48 9.10 0.20 18.25
N GLN A 49 8.25 0.46 17.33
CA GLN A 49 8.64 1.08 16.09
C GLN A 49 9.03 2.52 16.24
N ASP A 50 10.14 2.87 15.62
CA ASP A 50 10.54 4.25 15.48
C ASP A 50 10.05 4.82 14.15
N GLY A 51 9.48 3.99 13.31
CA GLY A 51 8.95 4.42 12.04
C GLY A 51 8.41 3.27 11.25
N ALA A 52 7.82 3.57 10.10
CA ALA A 52 7.30 2.57 9.19
C ALA A 52 7.43 3.08 7.76
N GLY A 53 7.38 2.17 6.82
CA GLY A 53 7.42 2.52 5.41
C GLY A 53 6.63 1.51 4.59
N PHE A 54 6.17 1.97 3.45
CA PHE A 54 5.43 1.15 2.50
C PHE A 54 5.93 1.50 1.10
N ALA A 55 6.09 0.49 0.28
CA ALA A 55 6.43 0.69 -1.13
C ALA A 55 5.59 -0.25 -1.95
N SER A 56 5.10 0.23 -3.09
CA SER A 56 4.41 -0.61 -4.05
C SER A 56 5.10 -0.52 -5.40
N ILE A 57 5.14 -1.63 -6.10
CA ILE A 57 5.73 -1.71 -7.42
C ILE A 57 4.71 -2.34 -8.36
N LYS A 58 4.43 -1.64 -9.45
CA LYS A 58 3.51 -2.14 -10.46
C LYS A 58 4.31 -2.87 -11.52
N LEU A 59 3.89 -4.09 -11.81
CA LEU A 59 4.55 -4.89 -12.84
C LEU A 59 3.91 -4.62 -14.19
N ASP A 60 4.67 -4.87 -15.25
CA ASP A 60 4.17 -4.79 -16.63
C ASP A 60 3.60 -3.42 -16.99
N MET A 61 4.27 -2.37 -16.54
CA MET A 61 3.87 -1.00 -16.91
C MET A 61 4.57 -0.57 -18.18
N PRO A 62 3.92 0.27 -18.99
CA PRO A 62 4.57 0.81 -20.20
C PRO A 62 5.83 1.59 -19.84
N ALA A 63 6.78 1.61 -20.74
CA ALA A 63 8.00 2.37 -20.54
C ALA A 63 7.68 3.84 -20.32
N GLY A 64 8.37 4.45 -19.37
CA GLY A 64 8.14 5.86 -19.03
C GLY A 64 7.02 6.10 -18.03
N SER A 65 6.24 5.07 -17.70
CA SER A 65 5.18 5.21 -16.71
C SER A 65 5.74 5.08 -15.30
N ARG A 66 5.07 5.74 -14.35
CA ARG A 66 5.45 5.58 -12.96
C ARG A 66 5.03 4.19 -12.49
N TYR A 67 5.98 3.43 -11.96
CA TYR A 67 5.70 2.07 -11.51
C TYR A 67 5.96 1.86 -10.02
N MET A 68 6.56 2.83 -9.34
CA MET A 68 6.88 2.68 -7.93
C MET A 68 6.32 3.85 -7.12
N SER A 69 5.73 3.54 -5.98
CA SER A 69 5.27 4.54 -5.02
C SER A 69 5.76 4.15 -3.64
N ARG A 70 6.25 5.14 -2.88
CA ARG A 70 6.80 4.92 -1.54
C ARG A 70 6.27 5.96 -0.58
N VAL A 71 6.15 5.58 0.69
CA VAL A 71 5.82 6.51 1.75
C VAL A 71 6.48 6.03 3.03
N ARG A 72 6.92 6.96 3.85
CA ARG A 72 7.53 6.66 5.14
C ARG A 72 6.98 7.61 6.19
N SER A 73 7.01 7.17 7.45
CA SER A 73 6.58 8.00 8.56
C SER A 73 7.37 7.65 9.80
N ALA A 74 7.70 8.67 10.58
CA ALA A 74 8.31 8.52 11.91
C ALA A 74 7.42 9.15 12.97
N GLU A 75 6.14 9.32 12.69
CA GLU A 75 5.18 9.84 13.65
C GLU A 75 4.94 8.86 14.78
N GLN A 76 4.20 9.27 15.79
CA GLN A 76 3.93 8.42 16.94
C GLN A 76 3.25 7.11 16.57
N GLN A 77 2.36 7.16 15.59
CA GLN A 77 1.70 5.98 15.08
C GLN A 77 1.99 5.87 13.61
N PRO A 78 3.20 5.40 13.27
CA PRO A 78 3.66 5.49 11.88
C PRO A 78 2.85 4.64 10.90
N ILE A 79 2.37 3.48 11.32
CA ILE A 79 1.57 2.64 10.42
C ILE A 79 0.25 3.33 10.08
N GLN A 80 -0.43 3.85 11.09
CA GLN A 80 -1.68 4.58 10.85
C GLN A 80 -1.43 5.81 9.99
N ASP A 81 -0.34 6.50 10.22
CA ASP A 81 -0.02 7.68 9.43
C ASP A 81 0.20 7.36 7.96
N ILE A 82 1.01 6.34 7.66
CA ILE A 82 1.27 6.04 6.26
C ILE A 82 0.02 5.56 5.53
N PHE A 83 -0.83 4.78 6.19
CA PHE A 83 -2.05 4.31 5.51
C PHE A 83 -3.09 5.41 5.40
N ALA A 84 -3.09 6.39 6.31
CA ALA A 84 -3.90 7.59 6.13
C ALA A 84 -3.43 8.38 4.91
N GLN A 85 -2.13 8.52 4.71
CA GLN A 85 -1.58 9.18 3.54
C GLN A 85 -1.90 8.42 2.25
N ILE A 86 -1.76 7.10 2.28
CA ILE A 86 -2.07 6.26 1.13
C ILE A 86 -3.54 6.41 0.74
N ASN A 87 -4.43 6.30 1.72
CA ASN A 87 -5.87 6.40 1.45
C ASN A 87 -6.25 7.78 0.95
N LYS A 88 -5.61 8.81 1.48
CA LYS A 88 -5.86 10.18 1.02
C LYS A 88 -5.44 10.35 -0.44
N ARG A 89 -4.28 9.81 -0.82
CA ARG A 89 -3.80 9.89 -2.20
C ARG A 89 -4.71 9.13 -3.14
N ILE A 90 -5.12 7.94 -2.75
CA ILE A 90 -6.02 7.14 -3.57
C ILE A 90 -7.36 7.84 -3.73
N SER A 91 -7.93 8.32 -2.64
CA SER A 91 -9.22 9.01 -2.68
C SER A 91 -9.17 10.28 -3.51
N SER A 92 -8.07 11.02 -3.41
CA SER A 92 -7.88 12.22 -4.20
C SER A 92 -7.86 11.92 -5.68
N GLU A 93 -7.15 10.86 -6.09
CA GLU A 93 -7.08 10.48 -7.49
C GLU A 93 -8.44 10.03 -8.01
N LEU A 94 -9.16 9.26 -7.22
CA LEU A 94 -10.48 8.77 -7.64
C LEU A 94 -11.51 9.91 -7.69
N SER A 95 -11.39 10.89 -6.81
CA SER A 95 -12.28 12.05 -6.83
C SER A 95 -12.03 12.96 -8.02
N THR A 96 -10.75 13.15 -8.34
CA THR A 96 -10.35 14.01 -9.45
C THR A 96 -10.68 13.35 -10.81
N HIS A 97 -10.63 12.03 -10.85
CA HIS A 97 -10.86 11.26 -12.06
C HIS A 97 -11.92 10.18 -11.82
N PRO A 98 -13.21 10.58 -11.79
CA PRO A 98 -14.27 9.60 -11.47
C PRO A 98 -14.31 8.40 -12.42
N GLU A 99 -13.78 8.56 -13.62
CA GLU A 99 -13.75 7.47 -14.59
C GLU A 99 -12.88 6.31 -14.14
N TYR A 100 -11.96 6.53 -13.20
CA TYR A 100 -11.11 5.46 -12.69
C TYR A 100 -11.89 4.46 -11.84
N ALA A 101 -12.99 4.88 -11.24
CA ALA A 101 -13.72 4.07 -10.27
C ALA A 101 -14.21 2.74 -10.85
N GLU A 102 -14.57 2.74 -12.13
CA GLU A 102 -15.10 1.55 -12.79
C GLU A 102 -14.10 0.88 -13.72
N ASP A 103 -12.89 1.40 -13.83
CA ASP A 103 -11.91 0.89 -14.79
C ASP A 103 -10.62 0.53 -14.08
N VAL A 104 -10.43 -0.77 -13.82
CA VAL A 104 -9.27 -1.27 -13.09
C VAL A 104 -7.98 -1.00 -13.85
N ALA A 105 -8.01 -1.04 -15.18
CA ALA A 105 -6.81 -0.76 -15.97
C ALA A 105 -6.36 0.69 -15.78
N LEU A 106 -7.29 1.63 -15.76
CA LEU A 106 -6.96 3.02 -15.48
C LEU A 106 -6.47 3.21 -14.05
N GLN A 107 -7.04 2.48 -13.10
CA GLN A 107 -6.57 2.53 -11.72
C GLN A 107 -5.11 2.05 -11.65
N LYS A 108 -4.81 0.93 -12.28
CA LYS A 108 -3.45 0.42 -12.25
C LYS A 108 -2.48 1.42 -12.87
N GLN A 109 -2.87 2.04 -13.96
CA GLN A 109 -1.98 2.94 -14.69
C GLN A 109 -1.74 4.24 -13.95
N ASN A 110 -2.73 4.76 -13.22
CA ASN A 110 -2.71 6.12 -12.72
C ASN A 110 -2.75 6.27 -11.21
N VAL A 111 -3.31 5.30 -10.48
CA VAL A 111 -3.46 5.44 -9.03
C VAL A 111 -2.22 4.89 -8.32
N PRO A 112 -1.63 5.64 -7.37
CA PRO A 112 -0.47 5.14 -6.64
C PRO A 112 -0.85 4.05 -5.64
N TYR A 113 0.14 3.28 -5.26
CA TYR A 113 0.05 2.26 -4.19
C TYR A 113 -0.87 1.07 -4.47
N ILE A 114 -1.33 0.90 -5.70
CA ILE A 114 -2.27 -0.18 -6.01
C ILE A 114 -1.56 -1.46 -6.42
#